data_1e1973a849d72cbde745a8ce8ac5b561
#
_entry.id   1e1973a849d72cbde745a8ce8ac5b561
#
_cell.length_a   1.000
_cell.length_b   1.000
_cell.length_c   1.000
_cell.angle_alpha   90.00
_cell.angle_beta   90.00
_cell.angle_gamma   90.00
#
_symmetry.space_group_name_H-M   'P 1'
#
loop_
_entity.id
_entity.type
_entity.pdbx_description
1 polymer ?
#
loop_
_entity_poly.entity_id
_entity_poly.type
_entity_poly.pdbx_seq_one_letter_code
_entity_poly.pdbx_strand_id
1 'polypeptide(L)'
;MKRLYKNLIFMSLAITFLLLSSCSGSDYLNAIPKKSSALISVDMKQMTAGKSDEDKAGMLKSLLHVDDVDNCGIDVSEKLYLFETADGNLGLCAKVSDEDAVSDWLATLAKKHIATEVTERKGFHFSVLKNSWLVGYSDEALLVMGPVVADAQAQLQQQMVKYLKADEEDGITASPMFDRLSGISSPMAMVAQAQALPEKFVAPFTLGAPKDTDPSQVVIAAEMNVKEGILQIQGETFSFNKSIDEALQKALQNYRPIKGNYVKSMPADALAGIFMNVKGEQFLPMMQSNRSLQTLLMGINQAVDMDNIMRSVDGDMAIMMPTLGDASMKMMMAAKLAHSKWLGDVDYWKTSCPPGAKIANWGKNAYFYTDGKTSFYFGVTDDKQFFSGSDELSAQYAVKSSNHPIDAKIQKLIVGQKLAMVINLAKSSNGDGSGKDDAISTVTGLLTPIFGNLTSVVYTLKVKG
;
A
#
# COMPACT_ATOMS: atom_id res chain seq x y z
N MET A 1 -37.58 21.13 -52.44
CA MET A 1 -36.25 20.54 -52.70
C MET A 1 -35.10 21.25 -51.96
N LYS A 2 -34.93 22.57 -51.94
CA LYS A 2 -33.79 23.23 -51.23
C LYS A 2 -33.74 23.02 -49.70
N ARG A 3 -34.89 22.77 -49.00
CA ARG A 3 -34.90 22.49 -47.55
C ARG A 3 -34.48 21.03 -47.19
N LEU A 4 -34.75 20.07 -48.06
CA LEU A 4 -34.35 18.68 -47.86
C LEU A 4 -32.80 18.53 -47.98
N TYR A 5 -32.17 19.22 -48.96
CA TYR A 5 -30.72 19.19 -49.14
C TYR A 5 -29.98 19.84 -47.98
N LYS A 6 -30.49 20.92 -47.36
CA LYS A 6 -29.88 21.50 -46.15
C LYS A 6 -29.92 20.58 -44.95
N ASN A 7 -31.02 19.85 -44.75
CA ASN A 7 -31.13 18.89 -43.62
C ASN A 7 -30.27 17.65 -43.86
N LEU A 8 -30.07 17.19 -45.11
CA LEU A 8 -29.18 16.06 -45.40
C LEU A 8 -27.69 16.44 -45.19
N ILE A 9 -27.29 17.67 -45.56
CA ILE A 9 -25.91 18.19 -45.35
C ILE A 9 -25.66 18.37 -43.85
N PHE A 10 -26.62 18.89 -43.08
CA PHE A 10 -26.48 19.01 -41.60
C PHE A 10 -26.43 17.65 -40.91
N MET A 11 -27.19 16.67 -41.38
CA MET A 11 -27.16 15.29 -40.82
C MET A 11 -25.88 14.56 -41.20
N SER A 12 -25.36 14.75 -42.41
CA SER A 12 -24.05 14.17 -42.79
C SER A 12 -22.90 14.84 -42.04
N LEU A 13 -22.93 16.17 -41.81
CA LEU A 13 -21.94 16.87 -40.99
C LEU A 13 -21.99 16.43 -39.51
N ALA A 14 -23.19 16.21 -38.95
CA ALA A 14 -23.36 15.70 -37.58
C ALA A 14 -22.85 14.28 -37.43
N ILE A 15 -23.07 13.42 -38.43
CA ILE A 15 -22.55 12.04 -38.44
C ILE A 15 -21.01 12.04 -38.61
N THR A 16 -20.45 12.96 -39.43
CA THR A 16 -19.00 13.08 -39.57
C THR A 16 -18.33 13.64 -38.29
N PHE A 17 -19.02 14.53 -37.54
CA PHE A 17 -18.55 15.02 -36.25
C PHE A 17 -18.63 13.94 -35.13
N LEU A 18 -19.59 13.01 -35.20
CA LEU A 18 -19.70 11.87 -34.29
C LEU A 18 -18.66 10.77 -34.59
N LEU A 19 -18.11 10.71 -35.80
CA LEU A 19 -17.05 9.79 -36.18
C LEU A 19 -15.62 10.35 -35.93
N LEU A 20 -15.49 11.64 -35.60
CA LEU A 20 -14.21 12.27 -35.29
C LEU A 20 -13.97 12.42 -33.78
N SER A 21 -14.91 11.99 -32.93
CA SER A 21 -14.74 12.03 -31.49
C SER A 21 -14.23 10.69 -30.87
N SER A 22 -13.74 9.77 -31.69
CA SER A 22 -13.26 8.46 -31.23
C SER A 22 -11.76 8.26 -31.47
N CYS A 23 -10.95 9.24 -31.13
CA CYS A 23 -9.54 9.05 -30.81
C CYS A 23 -9.24 9.85 -29.56
N SER A 24 -9.81 9.41 -28.42
CA SER A 24 -9.33 9.85 -27.14
C SER A 24 -8.00 9.10 -26.93
N GLY A 25 -6.89 9.84 -26.73
CA GLY A 25 -5.57 9.23 -26.46
C GLY A 25 -5.53 8.38 -25.19
N SER A 26 -6.70 7.96 -24.68
CA SER A 26 -6.94 7.16 -23.47
C SER A 26 -7.38 5.71 -23.73
N ASP A 27 -7.46 5.26 -25.00
CA ASP A 27 -8.00 3.93 -25.36
C ASP A 27 -7.15 2.79 -24.76
N TYR A 28 -5.83 3.02 -24.56
CA TYR A 28 -4.96 2.07 -23.88
C TYR A 28 -5.43 1.72 -22.44
N LEU A 29 -6.20 2.60 -21.79
CA LEU A 29 -6.75 2.37 -20.46
C LEU A 29 -7.83 1.28 -20.44
N ASN A 30 -8.44 0.99 -21.58
CA ASN A 30 -9.41 -0.10 -21.71
C ASN A 30 -8.78 -1.46 -21.39
N ALA A 31 -7.46 -1.59 -21.61
CA ALA A 31 -6.71 -2.80 -21.29
C ALA A 31 -6.50 -3.02 -19.78
N ILE A 32 -6.81 -2.05 -18.92
CA ILE A 32 -6.81 -2.22 -17.46
C ILE A 32 -8.20 -2.69 -17.02
N PRO A 33 -8.32 -3.85 -16.34
CA PRO A 33 -9.64 -4.36 -15.96
C PRO A 33 -10.41 -3.40 -15.04
N LYS A 34 -11.68 -3.16 -15.34
CA LYS A 34 -12.60 -2.34 -14.53
C LYS A 34 -12.65 -2.73 -13.05
N LYS A 35 -12.50 -4.02 -12.74
CA LYS A 35 -12.55 -4.59 -11.39
C LYS A 35 -11.17 -4.69 -10.72
N SER A 36 -10.19 -3.88 -11.12
CA SER A 36 -8.92 -3.83 -10.44
C SER A 36 -9.08 -3.42 -8.98
N SER A 37 -8.36 -4.09 -8.07
CA SER A 37 -8.39 -3.84 -6.62
C SER A 37 -7.49 -2.69 -6.20
N ALA A 38 -6.47 -2.38 -7.00
CA ALA A 38 -5.56 -1.26 -6.80
C ALA A 38 -5.14 -0.62 -8.13
N LEU A 39 -4.92 0.67 -8.10
CA LEU A 39 -4.46 1.49 -9.23
C LEU A 39 -3.43 2.51 -8.72
N ILE A 40 -2.30 2.62 -9.42
CA ILE A 40 -1.32 3.69 -9.22
C ILE A 40 -1.08 4.34 -10.58
N SER A 41 -1.27 5.65 -10.68
CA SER A 41 -0.88 6.42 -11.87
C SER A 41 0.48 7.07 -11.67
N VAL A 42 1.31 7.08 -12.70
CA VAL A 42 2.66 7.66 -12.73
C VAL A 42 2.74 8.61 -13.92
N ASP A 43 2.84 9.90 -13.66
CA ASP A 43 3.03 10.94 -14.68
C ASP A 43 4.52 11.21 -14.85
N MET A 44 5.12 10.60 -15.86
CA MET A 44 6.55 10.70 -16.13
C MET A 44 6.97 12.13 -16.45
N LYS A 45 6.13 12.93 -17.13
CA LYS A 45 6.41 14.33 -17.43
C LYS A 45 6.53 15.16 -16.15
N GLN A 46 5.58 14.99 -15.22
CA GLN A 46 5.61 15.73 -13.95
C GLN A 46 6.76 15.25 -13.05
N MET A 47 7.04 13.96 -13.02
CA MET A 47 8.14 13.38 -12.24
C MET A 47 9.52 13.84 -12.69
N THR A 48 9.65 14.12 -13.99
CA THR A 48 10.91 14.58 -14.57
C THR A 48 10.96 16.10 -14.73
N ALA A 49 9.90 16.83 -14.38
CA ALA A 49 9.88 18.27 -14.43
C ALA A 49 11.02 18.88 -13.59
N GLY A 50 11.80 19.75 -14.21
CA GLY A 50 12.96 20.39 -13.56
C GLY A 50 14.24 19.55 -13.52
N LYS A 51 14.24 18.31 -14.02
CA LYS A 51 15.47 17.51 -14.23
C LYS A 51 16.12 17.87 -15.57
N SER A 52 17.43 17.64 -15.67
CA SER A 52 18.14 17.75 -16.96
C SER A 52 17.62 16.71 -17.97
N ASP A 53 17.79 16.97 -19.27
CA ASP A 53 17.37 16.00 -20.28
C ASP A 53 18.18 14.68 -20.20
N GLU A 54 19.44 14.75 -19.75
CA GLU A 54 20.26 13.56 -19.47
C GLU A 54 19.69 12.73 -18.31
N ASP A 55 19.27 13.38 -17.20
CA ASP A 55 18.67 12.68 -16.06
C ASP A 55 17.32 12.06 -16.42
N LYS A 56 16.51 12.74 -17.23
CA LYS A 56 15.24 12.24 -17.76
C LYS A 56 15.47 10.99 -18.61
N ALA A 57 16.35 11.11 -19.60
CA ALA A 57 16.70 9.99 -20.48
C ALA A 57 17.29 8.82 -19.68
N GLY A 58 18.17 9.09 -18.71
CA GLY A 58 18.79 8.07 -17.86
C GLY A 58 17.75 7.30 -17.03
N MET A 59 16.76 7.99 -16.46
CA MET A 59 15.69 7.35 -15.70
C MET A 59 14.80 6.47 -16.58
N LEU A 60 14.40 6.96 -17.77
CA LEU A 60 13.57 6.21 -18.70
C LEU A 60 14.33 5.02 -19.31
N LYS A 61 15.61 5.18 -19.65
CA LYS A 61 16.48 4.07 -20.11
C LYS A 61 16.60 2.96 -19.06
N SER A 62 16.74 3.35 -17.79
CA SER A 62 16.80 2.40 -16.68
C SER A 62 15.46 1.67 -16.49
N LEU A 63 14.34 2.38 -16.58
CA LEU A 63 13.00 1.82 -16.44
C LEU A 63 12.68 0.81 -17.54
N LEU A 64 12.95 1.19 -18.79
CA LEU A 64 12.57 0.41 -19.97
C LEU A 64 13.68 -0.57 -20.40
N HIS A 65 14.86 -0.54 -19.76
CA HIS A 65 16.04 -1.30 -20.19
C HIS A 65 16.41 -1.08 -21.65
N VAL A 66 16.26 0.14 -22.15
CA VAL A 66 16.54 0.55 -23.53
C VAL A 66 17.77 1.45 -23.59
N ASP A 67 18.49 1.42 -24.72
CA ASP A 67 19.59 2.31 -24.99
C ASP A 67 19.08 3.68 -25.51
N ASP A 68 17.90 3.69 -26.15
CA ASP A 68 17.22 4.87 -26.68
C ASP A 68 15.72 4.79 -26.34
N VAL A 69 15.21 5.80 -25.62
CA VAL A 69 13.84 5.87 -25.16
C VAL A 69 12.85 6.19 -26.29
N ASP A 70 13.29 6.99 -27.25
CA ASP A 70 12.44 7.46 -28.36
C ASP A 70 12.10 6.32 -29.34
N ASN A 71 12.83 5.22 -29.28
CA ASN A 71 12.70 4.09 -30.18
C ASN A 71 12.14 2.79 -29.53
N CYS A 72 11.54 2.88 -28.33
CA CYS A 72 10.95 1.71 -27.70
C CYS A 72 9.47 1.47 -28.02
N GLY A 73 8.84 2.37 -28.79
CA GLY A 73 7.43 2.28 -29.18
C GLY A 73 6.42 2.59 -28.07
N ILE A 74 6.86 3.05 -26.89
CA ILE A 74 6.00 3.41 -25.76
C ILE A 74 5.86 4.92 -25.67
N ASP A 75 4.64 5.42 -25.58
CA ASP A 75 4.37 6.85 -25.37
C ASP A 75 4.57 7.25 -23.90
N VAL A 76 5.79 7.58 -23.53
CA VAL A 76 6.16 8.02 -22.17
C VAL A 76 5.63 9.43 -21.84
N SER A 77 4.98 10.11 -22.80
CA SER A 77 4.32 11.38 -22.56
C SER A 77 2.95 11.19 -21.90
N GLU A 78 2.38 10.02 -21.99
CA GLU A 78 1.17 9.60 -21.30
C GLU A 78 1.50 8.97 -19.94
N LYS A 79 0.48 8.84 -19.07
CA LYS A 79 0.68 8.21 -17.77
C LYS A 79 0.87 6.71 -17.90
N LEU A 80 1.77 6.18 -17.08
CA LEU A 80 1.87 4.75 -16.83
C LEU A 80 0.92 4.39 -15.68
N TYR A 81 0.34 3.20 -15.72
CA TYR A 81 -0.52 2.71 -14.66
C TYR A 81 -0.03 1.35 -14.14
N LEU A 82 0.17 1.27 -12.83
CA LEU A 82 0.32 0.00 -12.14
C LEU A 82 -1.05 -0.39 -11.58
N PHE A 83 -1.41 -1.66 -11.66
CA PHE A 83 -2.69 -2.14 -11.18
C PHE A 83 -2.59 -3.55 -10.59
N GLU A 84 -3.54 -3.87 -9.74
CA GLU A 84 -3.76 -5.23 -9.27
C GLU A 84 -5.15 -5.67 -9.70
N THR A 85 -5.25 -6.82 -10.34
CA THR A 85 -6.54 -7.40 -10.74
C THR A 85 -7.29 -7.96 -9.53
N ALA A 86 -8.59 -8.21 -9.68
CA ALA A 86 -9.41 -8.79 -8.60
C ALA A 86 -8.93 -10.17 -8.11
N ASP A 87 -8.19 -10.90 -8.94
CA ASP A 87 -7.58 -12.20 -8.63
C ASP A 87 -6.10 -12.10 -8.20
N GLY A 88 -5.61 -10.87 -7.91
CA GLY A 88 -4.31 -10.60 -7.30
C GLY A 88 -3.12 -10.59 -8.25
N ASN A 89 -3.33 -10.59 -9.57
CA ASN A 89 -2.24 -10.41 -10.51
C ASN A 89 -1.83 -8.93 -10.60
N LEU A 90 -0.53 -8.68 -10.52
CA LEU A 90 0.00 -7.34 -10.73
C LEU A 90 0.15 -7.05 -12.21
N GLY A 91 -0.08 -5.81 -12.60
CA GLY A 91 0.06 -5.35 -13.97
C GLY A 91 0.63 -3.94 -14.08
N LEU A 92 1.30 -3.68 -15.21
CA LEU A 92 1.67 -2.35 -15.68
C LEU A 92 1.00 -2.16 -17.03
N CYS A 93 0.40 -0.99 -17.25
CA CYS A 93 -0.16 -0.58 -18.53
C CYS A 93 0.52 0.71 -19.00
N ALA A 94 0.91 0.70 -20.28
CA ALA A 94 1.47 1.85 -20.98
C ALA A 94 0.80 2.02 -22.34
N LYS A 95 0.76 3.26 -22.83
CA LYS A 95 0.30 3.55 -24.19
C LYS A 95 1.37 3.17 -25.21
N VAL A 96 0.98 2.48 -26.27
CA VAL A 96 1.81 2.20 -27.43
C VAL A 96 1.72 3.38 -28.41
N SER A 97 2.85 3.82 -28.92
CA SER A 97 2.94 4.81 -29.99
C SER A 97 3.36 4.20 -31.31
N ASP A 98 4.06 3.06 -31.28
CA ASP A 98 4.56 2.34 -32.44
C ASP A 98 4.73 0.85 -32.07
N GLU A 99 3.87 -0.01 -32.62
CA GLU A 99 3.84 -1.47 -32.35
C GLU A 99 5.08 -2.19 -32.90
N ASP A 100 5.58 -1.76 -34.07
CA ASP A 100 6.77 -2.34 -34.68
C ASP A 100 8.01 -2.02 -33.84
N ALA A 101 8.11 -0.79 -33.32
CA ALA A 101 9.19 -0.41 -32.42
C ALA A 101 9.16 -1.18 -31.07
N VAL A 102 7.96 -1.50 -30.52
CA VAL A 102 7.83 -2.39 -29.36
C VAL A 102 8.36 -3.80 -29.68
N SER A 103 8.03 -4.31 -30.87
CA SER A 103 8.51 -5.63 -31.33
C SER A 103 10.04 -5.65 -31.43
N ASP A 104 10.65 -4.64 -32.03
CA ASP A 104 12.10 -4.50 -32.17
C ASP A 104 12.81 -4.35 -30.81
N TRP A 105 12.21 -3.60 -29.90
CA TRP A 105 12.71 -3.49 -28.52
C TRP A 105 12.71 -4.85 -27.83
N LEU A 106 11.60 -5.59 -27.88
CA LEU A 106 11.51 -6.93 -27.28
C LEU A 106 12.47 -7.94 -27.94
N ALA A 107 12.65 -7.88 -29.26
CA ALA A 107 13.65 -8.71 -29.97
C ALA A 107 15.08 -8.38 -29.51
N THR A 108 15.38 -7.10 -29.20
CA THR A 108 16.66 -6.72 -28.60
C THR A 108 16.85 -7.30 -27.21
N LEU A 109 15.80 -7.31 -26.37
CA LEU A 109 15.82 -7.96 -25.06
C LEU A 109 15.94 -9.48 -25.16
N ALA A 110 15.34 -10.10 -26.17
CA ALA A 110 15.48 -11.54 -26.44
C ALA A 110 16.93 -11.92 -26.79
N LYS A 111 17.61 -11.14 -27.61
CA LYS A 111 19.05 -11.31 -27.91
C LYS A 111 19.93 -11.21 -26.66
N LYS A 112 19.51 -10.41 -25.66
CA LYS A 112 20.18 -10.28 -24.35
C LYS A 112 19.73 -11.35 -23.34
N HIS A 113 18.89 -12.31 -23.71
CA HIS A 113 18.29 -13.35 -22.84
C HIS A 113 17.47 -12.78 -21.66
N ILE A 114 16.94 -11.56 -21.80
CA ILE A 114 16.06 -10.92 -20.83
C ILE A 114 14.59 -11.23 -21.13
N ALA A 115 14.26 -11.43 -22.41
CA ALA A 115 12.94 -11.76 -22.92
C ALA A 115 12.98 -13.05 -23.77
N THR A 116 11.80 -13.62 -24.03
CA THR A 116 11.63 -14.63 -25.09
C THR A 116 11.37 -13.93 -26.43
N GLU A 117 11.53 -14.64 -27.53
CA GLU A 117 11.08 -14.16 -28.84
C GLU A 117 9.60 -13.81 -28.82
N VAL A 118 9.22 -12.79 -29.58
CA VAL A 118 7.81 -12.36 -29.69
C VAL A 118 7.01 -13.43 -30.44
N THR A 119 5.84 -13.75 -29.93
CA THR A 119 4.88 -14.67 -30.53
C THR A 119 3.54 -14.00 -30.69
N GLU A 120 2.83 -14.28 -31.79
CA GLU A 120 1.49 -13.75 -32.03
C GLU A 120 0.42 -14.75 -31.54
N ARG A 121 -0.61 -14.24 -30.88
CA ARG A 121 -1.78 -15.03 -30.49
C ARG A 121 -3.05 -14.17 -30.55
N LYS A 122 -4.02 -14.61 -31.35
CA LYS A 122 -5.33 -13.96 -31.52
C LYS A 122 -5.25 -12.48 -31.93
N GLY A 123 -4.23 -12.12 -32.71
CA GLY A 123 -4.00 -10.77 -33.20
C GLY A 123 -3.30 -9.85 -32.18
N PHE A 124 -2.68 -10.41 -31.13
CA PHE A 124 -1.86 -9.70 -30.17
C PHE A 124 -0.47 -10.33 -30.08
N HIS A 125 0.49 -9.54 -29.70
CA HIS A 125 1.88 -9.95 -29.57
C HIS A 125 2.24 -10.23 -28.10
N PHE A 126 3.05 -11.27 -27.86
CA PHE A 126 3.43 -11.72 -26.53
C PHE A 126 4.90 -12.07 -26.43
N SER A 127 5.49 -11.75 -25.27
CA SER A 127 6.83 -12.18 -24.86
C SER A 127 6.85 -12.44 -23.35
N VAL A 128 7.87 -13.15 -22.86
CA VAL A 128 8.04 -13.41 -21.42
C VAL A 128 9.35 -12.77 -20.96
N LEU A 129 9.28 -11.86 -19.98
CA LEU A 129 10.44 -11.23 -19.36
C LEU A 129 10.89 -11.99 -18.12
N LYS A 130 12.21 -12.22 -18.01
CA LYS A 130 12.84 -12.86 -16.84
C LYS A 130 12.11 -14.13 -16.38
N ASN A 131 11.55 -14.88 -17.32
CA ASN A 131 10.81 -16.15 -17.13
C ASN A 131 9.52 -16.07 -16.29
N SER A 132 9.11 -14.91 -15.80
CA SER A 132 7.99 -14.78 -14.86
C SER A 132 7.02 -13.64 -15.15
N TRP A 133 7.34 -12.72 -16.05
CA TRP A 133 6.47 -11.61 -16.43
C TRP A 133 6.04 -11.73 -17.87
N LEU A 134 4.72 -11.77 -18.13
CA LEU A 134 4.19 -11.71 -19.48
C LEU A 134 4.09 -10.26 -19.95
N VAL A 135 4.59 -10.01 -21.15
CA VAL A 135 4.30 -8.81 -21.94
C VAL A 135 3.28 -9.18 -22.99
N GLY A 136 2.22 -8.40 -23.12
CA GLY A 136 1.25 -8.50 -24.21
C GLY A 136 0.94 -7.11 -24.73
N TYR A 137 0.84 -6.91 -26.05
CA TYR A 137 0.61 -5.60 -26.60
C TYR A 137 -0.19 -5.63 -27.91
N SER A 138 -0.75 -4.47 -28.23
CA SER A 138 -1.41 -4.08 -29.48
C SER A 138 -0.85 -2.76 -29.95
N ASP A 139 -1.43 -2.18 -30.99
CA ASP A 139 -1.16 -0.83 -31.47
C ASP A 139 -1.58 0.29 -30.49
N GLU A 140 -2.40 -0.01 -29.46
CA GLU A 140 -2.88 0.97 -28.48
C GLU A 140 -2.22 0.80 -27.11
N ALA A 141 -2.09 -0.43 -26.60
CA ALA A 141 -1.73 -0.73 -25.24
C ALA A 141 -0.64 -1.80 -25.11
N LEU A 142 0.27 -1.57 -24.16
CA LEU A 142 1.21 -2.57 -23.67
C LEU A 142 0.85 -2.93 -22.23
N LEU A 143 0.71 -4.23 -21.97
CA LEU A 143 0.54 -4.80 -20.63
C LEU A 143 1.76 -5.62 -20.24
N VAL A 144 2.25 -5.44 -19.01
CA VAL A 144 3.21 -6.34 -18.37
C VAL A 144 2.54 -6.90 -17.12
N MET A 145 2.34 -8.23 -17.06
CA MET A 145 1.62 -8.86 -15.95
C MET A 145 2.39 -10.04 -15.34
N GLY A 146 2.29 -10.19 -14.02
CA GLY A 146 2.96 -11.24 -13.26
C GLY A 146 3.21 -10.85 -11.79
N PRO A 147 4.15 -11.53 -11.08
CA PRO A 147 4.91 -12.67 -11.55
C PRO A 147 4.03 -13.93 -11.69
N VAL A 148 4.35 -14.78 -12.65
CA VAL A 148 3.59 -16.01 -12.93
C VAL A 148 4.53 -17.18 -13.17
N VAL A 149 4.21 -18.34 -12.57
CA VAL A 149 4.95 -19.58 -12.80
C VAL A 149 4.69 -20.12 -14.22
N ALA A 150 5.62 -20.89 -14.78
CA ALA A 150 5.56 -21.35 -16.16
C ALA A 150 4.23 -22.05 -16.52
N ASP A 151 3.72 -22.90 -15.63
CA ASP A 151 2.47 -23.66 -15.85
C ASP A 151 1.22 -22.77 -15.92
N ALA A 152 1.25 -21.57 -15.30
CA ALA A 152 0.14 -20.62 -15.29
C ALA A 152 0.24 -19.53 -16.38
N GLN A 153 1.36 -19.45 -17.11
CA GLN A 153 1.57 -18.42 -18.15
C GLN A 153 0.51 -18.46 -19.25
N ALA A 154 0.12 -19.67 -19.70
CA ALA A 154 -0.90 -19.81 -20.73
C ALA A 154 -2.27 -19.29 -20.31
N GLN A 155 -2.63 -19.45 -19.03
CA GLN A 155 -3.86 -18.91 -18.44
C GLN A 155 -3.81 -17.38 -18.36
N LEU A 156 -2.72 -16.82 -17.86
CA LEU A 156 -2.54 -15.37 -17.78
C LEU A 156 -2.55 -14.74 -19.18
N GLN A 157 -1.92 -15.37 -20.17
CA GLN A 157 -1.97 -14.90 -21.56
C GLN A 157 -3.39 -14.84 -22.12
N GLN A 158 -4.24 -15.84 -21.76
CA GLN A 158 -5.66 -15.80 -22.15
C GLN A 158 -6.43 -14.66 -21.50
N GLN A 159 -6.12 -14.33 -20.25
CA GLN A 159 -6.68 -13.16 -19.56
C GLN A 159 -6.22 -11.85 -20.22
N MET A 160 -4.93 -11.72 -20.53
CA MET A 160 -4.39 -10.54 -21.20
C MET A 160 -5.03 -10.31 -22.57
N VAL A 161 -5.32 -11.38 -23.35
CA VAL A 161 -6.07 -11.24 -24.60
C VAL A 161 -7.47 -10.62 -24.38
N LYS A 162 -8.14 -10.95 -23.26
CA LYS A 162 -9.45 -10.33 -22.94
C LYS A 162 -9.28 -8.86 -22.57
N TYR A 163 -8.24 -8.54 -21.83
CA TYR A 163 -7.94 -7.17 -21.43
C TYR A 163 -7.57 -6.30 -22.63
N LEU A 164 -6.70 -6.77 -23.52
CA LEU A 164 -6.31 -6.04 -24.73
C LEU A 164 -7.46 -5.88 -25.75
N LYS A 165 -8.54 -6.67 -25.63
CA LYS A 165 -9.76 -6.57 -26.45
C LYS A 165 -10.87 -5.75 -25.78
N ALA A 166 -10.69 -5.36 -24.52
CA ALA A 166 -11.74 -4.69 -23.77
C ALA A 166 -12.06 -3.32 -24.37
N ASP A 167 -13.32 -2.96 -24.30
CA ASP A 167 -13.81 -1.63 -24.63
C ASP A 167 -13.93 -0.73 -23.38
N GLU A 168 -14.42 0.48 -23.57
CA GLU A 168 -14.56 1.45 -22.47
C GLU A 168 -15.48 0.95 -21.34
N GLU A 169 -16.50 0.12 -21.63
CA GLU A 169 -17.42 -0.39 -20.61
C GLU A 169 -16.77 -1.41 -19.67
N ASP A 170 -15.84 -2.21 -20.19
CA ASP A 170 -15.07 -3.22 -19.45
C ASP A 170 -13.72 -2.71 -18.93
N GLY A 171 -13.26 -1.57 -19.43
CA GLY A 171 -12.04 -0.90 -19.05
C GLY A 171 -12.13 -0.14 -17.73
N ILE A 172 -10.98 0.28 -17.23
CA ILE A 172 -10.84 0.95 -15.92
C ILE A 172 -11.51 2.31 -15.87
N THR A 173 -11.65 2.99 -17.01
CA THR A 173 -12.30 4.31 -17.12
C THR A 173 -13.77 4.27 -16.68
N ALA A 174 -14.43 3.12 -16.77
CA ALA A 174 -15.78 2.91 -16.26
C ALA A 174 -15.82 2.54 -14.74
N SER A 175 -14.71 2.67 -14.02
CA SER A 175 -14.61 2.34 -12.59
C SER A 175 -14.67 3.60 -11.72
N PRO A 176 -15.44 3.63 -10.62
CA PRO A 176 -15.42 4.75 -9.66
C PRO A 176 -14.04 4.92 -8.99
N MET A 177 -13.21 3.89 -8.96
CA MET A 177 -11.82 4.02 -8.48
C MET A 177 -10.99 4.88 -9.43
N PHE A 178 -11.21 4.76 -10.73
CA PHE A 178 -10.52 5.59 -11.72
C PHE A 178 -10.97 7.05 -11.64
N ASP A 179 -12.27 7.31 -11.48
CA ASP A 179 -12.80 8.65 -11.25
C ASP A 179 -12.13 9.31 -10.05
N ARG A 180 -11.97 8.54 -8.96
CA ARG A 180 -11.30 9.02 -7.75
C ARG A 180 -9.80 9.29 -7.97
N LEU A 181 -9.12 8.40 -8.71
CA LEU A 181 -7.70 8.54 -9.07
C LEU A 181 -7.45 9.78 -9.93
N SER A 182 -8.29 9.99 -10.93
CA SER A 182 -8.19 11.11 -11.88
C SER A 182 -8.37 12.48 -11.20
N GLY A 183 -9.09 12.52 -10.08
CA GLY A 183 -9.26 13.71 -9.25
C GLY A 183 -8.05 14.06 -8.37
N ILE A 184 -6.98 13.25 -8.35
CA ILE A 184 -5.77 13.51 -7.55
C ILE A 184 -4.72 14.18 -8.44
N SER A 185 -4.42 15.45 -8.14
CA SER A 185 -3.40 16.22 -8.85
C SER A 185 -2.03 16.02 -8.22
N SER A 186 -1.36 14.92 -8.57
CA SER A 186 -0.01 14.60 -8.10
C SER A 186 0.74 13.86 -9.21
N PRO A 187 2.09 13.97 -9.29
CA PRO A 187 2.89 13.20 -10.25
C PRO A 187 2.69 11.70 -10.12
N MET A 188 2.36 11.23 -8.93
CA MET A 188 1.91 9.88 -8.67
C MET A 188 0.70 9.91 -7.75
N ALA A 189 -0.28 9.06 -8.05
CA ALA A 189 -1.48 8.92 -7.25
C ALA A 189 -1.86 7.44 -7.14
N MET A 190 -2.50 7.09 -6.04
CA MET A 190 -2.96 5.72 -5.76
C MET A 190 -4.42 5.74 -5.34
N VAL A 191 -5.19 4.76 -5.83
CA VAL A 191 -6.48 4.37 -5.26
C VAL A 191 -6.48 2.84 -5.14
N ALA A 192 -6.68 2.33 -3.93
CA ALA A 192 -6.63 0.90 -3.66
C ALA A 192 -7.69 0.48 -2.65
N GLN A 193 -8.29 -0.68 -2.84
CA GLN A 193 -9.10 -1.32 -1.81
C GLN A 193 -8.18 -1.83 -0.70
N ALA A 194 -8.62 -1.78 0.55
CA ALA A 194 -7.81 -2.23 1.68
C ALA A 194 -7.42 -3.71 1.57
N GLN A 195 -8.23 -4.53 0.89
CA GLN A 195 -7.91 -5.95 0.63
C GLN A 195 -6.68 -6.17 -0.26
N ALA A 196 -6.27 -5.18 -1.06
CA ALA A 196 -5.06 -5.24 -1.87
C ALA A 196 -3.77 -5.12 -1.04
N LEU A 197 -3.88 -4.69 0.22
CA LEU A 197 -2.75 -4.64 1.14
C LEU A 197 -2.46 -6.02 1.72
N PRO A 198 -1.19 -6.33 2.05
CA PRO A 198 -0.88 -7.51 2.84
C PRO A 198 -1.69 -7.51 4.15
N GLU A 199 -2.25 -8.67 4.54
CA GLU A 199 -3.21 -8.82 5.65
C GLU A 199 -2.78 -8.09 6.94
N LYS A 200 -1.49 -8.15 7.27
CA LYS A 200 -0.90 -7.48 8.44
C LYS A 200 -1.02 -5.94 8.43
N PHE A 201 -1.26 -5.33 7.26
CA PHE A 201 -1.39 -3.87 7.11
C PHE A 201 -2.84 -3.41 6.88
N VAL A 202 -3.82 -4.32 6.80
CA VAL A 202 -5.23 -3.96 6.54
C VAL A 202 -5.86 -3.25 7.74
N ALA A 203 -5.56 -3.73 8.97
CA ALA A 203 -6.23 -3.26 10.18
C ALA A 203 -6.19 -1.72 10.39
N PRO A 204 -5.07 -1.02 10.21
CA PRO A 204 -5.03 0.44 10.38
C PRO A 204 -5.97 1.20 9.45
N PHE A 205 -6.21 0.69 8.25
CA PHE A 205 -7.07 1.34 7.25
C PHE A 205 -8.56 1.03 7.43
N THR A 206 -8.88 -0.08 8.09
CA THR A 206 -10.26 -0.50 8.37
C THR A 206 -10.74 -0.11 9.76
N LEU A 207 -9.89 0.55 10.56
CA LEU A 207 -10.27 1.08 11.87
C LEU A 207 -11.39 2.10 11.76
N GLY A 208 -12.48 1.85 12.49
CA GLY A 208 -13.67 2.69 12.49
C GLY A 208 -14.73 2.30 11.46
N ALA A 209 -14.43 1.38 10.55
CA ALA A 209 -15.46 0.76 9.73
C ALA A 209 -16.44 -0.04 10.63
N PRO A 210 -17.71 -0.21 10.22
CA PRO A 210 -18.66 -1.09 10.90
C PRO A 210 -18.09 -2.51 11.05
N LYS A 211 -18.53 -3.20 12.11
CA LYS A 211 -18.14 -4.59 12.35
C LYS A 211 -18.47 -5.44 11.12
N ASP A 212 -17.57 -6.35 10.77
CA ASP A 212 -17.69 -7.28 9.65
C ASP A 212 -17.71 -6.59 8.26
N THR A 213 -17.26 -5.33 8.16
CA THR A 213 -17.05 -4.68 6.86
C THR A 213 -15.98 -5.44 6.06
N ASP A 214 -16.32 -5.81 4.83
CA ASP A 214 -15.37 -6.42 3.90
C ASP A 214 -14.27 -5.39 3.53
N PRO A 215 -12.98 -5.73 3.65
CA PRO A 215 -11.87 -4.83 3.27
C PRO A 215 -11.93 -4.32 1.83
N SER A 216 -12.62 -5.01 0.92
CA SER A 216 -12.87 -4.54 -0.44
C SER A 216 -13.73 -3.27 -0.51
N GLN A 217 -14.55 -3.02 0.53
CA GLN A 217 -15.42 -1.86 0.62
C GLN A 217 -14.73 -0.62 1.23
N VAL A 218 -13.52 -0.79 1.77
CA VAL A 218 -12.71 0.29 2.31
C VAL A 218 -11.65 0.66 1.29
N VAL A 219 -11.61 1.91 0.89
CA VAL A 219 -10.75 2.42 -0.19
C VAL A 219 -9.77 3.45 0.36
N ILE A 220 -8.54 3.37 -0.07
CA ILE A 220 -7.46 4.31 0.23
C ILE A 220 -7.20 5.12 -1.03
N ALA A 221 -7.24 6.45 -0.95
CA ALA A 221 -6.82 7.34 -2.02
C ALA A 221 -5.65 8.19 -1.53
N ALA A 222 -4.56 8.24 -2.28
CA ALA A 222 -3.34 8.87 -1.82
C ALA A 222 -2.56 9.58 -2.93
N GLU A 223 -1.96 10.70 -2.55
CA GLU A 223 -0.85 11.31 -3.27
C GLU A 223 0.45 10.59 -2.90
N MET A 224 1.33 10.40 -3.86
CA MET A 224 2.61 9.73 -3.65
C MET A 224 3.75 10.62 -4.16
N ASN A 225 4.87 10.60 -3.44
CA ASN A 225 6.08 11.30 -3.83
C ASN A 225 7.31 10.53 -3.36
N VAL A 226 8.40 10.56 -4.13
CA VAL A 226 9.69 10.00 -3.73
C VAL A 226 10.67 11.11 -3.48
N LYS A 227 11.23 11.14 -2.28
CA LYS A 227 12.26 12.09 -1.91
C LYS A 227 13.36 11.38 -1.10
N GLU A 228 14.60 11.46 -1.60
CA GLU A 228 15.78 10.93 -0.91
C GLU A 228 15.63 9.44 -0.52
N GLY A 229 15.08 8.62 -1.40
CA GLY A 229 14.87 7.18 -1.17
C GLY A 229 13.67 6.85 -0.28
N ILE A 230 12.89 7.83 0.15
CA ILE A 230 11.68 7.65 0.94
C ILE A 230 10.46 7.81 0.03
N LEU A 231 9.64 6.75 -0.10
CA LEU A 231 8.32 6.85 -0.71
C LEU A 231 7.34 7.42 0.31
N GLN A 232 6.93 8.66 0.10
CA GLN A 232 5.96 9.36 0.93
C GLN A 232 4.57 9.18 0.33
N ILE A 233 3.65 8.65 1.11
CA ILE A 233 2.25 8.42 0.74
C ILE A 233 1.38 9.22 1.69
N GLN A 234 0.65 10.21 1.17
CA GLN A 234 -0.30 10.97 1.96
C GLN A 234 -1.71 10.66 1.48
N GLY A 235 -2.48 9.95 2.28
CA GLY A 235 -3.76 9.39 1.86
C GLY A 235 -4.91 9.63 2.81
N GLU A 236 -6.10 9.40 2.30
CA GLU A 236 -7.35 9.33 3.07
C GLU A 236 -7.97 7.95 2.88
N THR A 237 -8.76 7.53 3.86
CA THR A 237 -9.56 6.31 3.80
C THR A 237 -11.03 6.68 3.69
N PHE A 238 -11.74 6.05 2.77
CA PHE A 238 -13.15 6.30 2.49
C PHE A 238 -13.85 5.03 1.96
N SER A 239 -15.15 5.12 1.70
CA SER A 239 -15.92 4.06 1.04
C SER A 239 -16.88 4.64 0.02
N PHE A 240 -17.12 3.90 -1.07
CA PHE A 240 -18.23 4.20 -1.99
C PHE A 240 -19.61 3.84 -1.39
N ASN A 241 -19.63 3.01 -0.32
CA ASN A 241 -20.82 2.77 0.48
C ASN A 241 -20.96 3.89 1.52
N LYS A 242 -22.06 4.67 1.43
CA LYS A 242 -22.31 5.84 2.27
C LYS A 242 -22.26 5.55 3.77
N SER A 243 -22.85 4.44 4.21
CA SER A 243 -22.90 4.08 5.64
C SER A 243 -21.49 3.76 6.19
N ILE A 244 -20.66 3.07 5.40
CA ILE A 244 -19.28 2.76 5.76
C ILE A 244 -18.45 4.04 5.76
N ASP A 245 -18.62 4.90 4.75
CA ASP A 245 -17.90 6.17 4.66
C ASP A 245 -18.19 7.08 5.85
N GLU A 246 -19.45 7.28 6.21
CA GLU A 246 -19.85 8.06 7.39
C GLU A 246 -19.21 7.54 8.68
N ALA A 247 -19.14 6.22 8.85
CA ALA A 247 -18.48 5.60 10.00
C ALA A 247 -16.96 5.87 10.01
N LEU A 248 -16.30 5.72 8.86
CA LEU A 248 -14.87 6.01 8.71
C LEU A 248 -14.56 7.50 9.00
N GLN A 249 -15.34 8.43 8.42
CA GLN A 249 -15.16 9.87 8.65
C GLN A 249 -15.35 10.24 10.13
N LYS A 250 -16.35 9.65 10.80
CA LYS A 250 -16.55 9.83 12.24
C LYS A 250 -15.35 9.31 13.05
N ALA A 251 -14.81 8.18 12.67
CA ALA A 251 -13.66 7.57 13.33
C ALA A 251 -12.39 8.46 13.23
N LEU A 252 -12.19 9.16 12.12
CA LEU A 252 -11.06 10.07 11.92
C LEU A 252 -11.02 11.23 12.93
N GLN A 253 -12.14 11.59 13.54
CA GLN A 253 -12.22 12.64 14.55
C GLN A 253 -11.56 12.22 15.88
N ASN A 254 -11.37 10.91 16.10
CA ASN A 254 -10.72 10.38 17.30
C ASN A 254 -9.19 10.52 17.27
N TYR A 255 -8.60 10.82 16.11
CA TYR A 255 -7.16 11.02 16.00
C TYR A 255 -6.79 12.50 16.22
N ARG A 256 -5.74 12.71 17.00
CA ARG A 256 -5.13 14.00 17.31
C ARG A 256 -3.72 14.09 16.69
N PRO A 257 -3.13 15.28 16.54
CA PRO A 257 -1.76 15.41 16.07
C PRO A 257 -0.75 14.69 16.97
N ILE A 258 0.10 13.87 16.37
CA ILE A 258 1.21 13.13 17.02
C ILE A 258 2.20 14.16 17.57
N LYS A 259 2.53 14.09 18.87
CA LYS A 259 3.49 14.98 19.53
C LYS A 259 4.94 14.52 19.35
N GLY A 260 5.16 13.25 19.03
CA GLY A 260 6.48 12.67 18.76
C GLY A 260 7.13 12.00 19.96
N ASN A 261 6.40 11.71 21.05
CA ASN A 261 6.96 11.15 22.28
C ASN A 261 7.73 9.84 22.05
N TYR A 262 7.26 8.99 21.11
CA TYR A 262 7.80 7.65 20.89
C TYR A 262 8.45 7.46 19.52
N VAL A 263 8.54 8.52 18.71
CA VAL A 263 9.09 8.40 17.35
C VAL A 263 10.56 7.98 17.39
N LYS A 264 11.32 8.50 18.36
CA LYS A 264 12.72 8.14 18.59
C LYS A 264 12.93 6.76 19.23
N SER A 265 11.88 6.14 19.74
CA SER A 265 11.96 4.78 20.28
C SER A 265 12.02 3.72 19.18
N MET A 266 11.58 4.05 17.96
CA MET A 266 11.67 3.15 16.81
C MET A 266 13.14 3.02 16.37
N PRO A 267 13.74 1.81 16.43
CA PRO A 267 15.08 1.57 15.91
C PRO A 267 15.15 1.74 14.39
N ALA A 268 16.30 2.18 13.88
CA ALA A 268 16.54 2.32 12.44
C ALA A 268 16.44 1.00 11.67
N ASP A 269 16.64 -0.12 12.38
CA ASP A 269 16.53 -1.46 11.83
C ASP A 269 15.18 -2.13 12.10
N ALA A 270 14.20 -1.44 12.71
CA ALA A 270 12.86 -1.94 12.83
C ALA A 270 12.19 -2.07 11.46
N LEU A 271 11.45 -3.15 11.27
CA LEU A 271 10.74 -3.40 10.00
C LEU A 271 9.63 -2.40 9.74
N ALA A 272 8.80 -2.14 10.76
CA ALA A 272 7.66 -1.24 10.64
C ALA A 272 7.34 -0.54 11.96
N GLY A 273 6.64 0.59 11.87
CA GLY A 273 6.10 1.33 12.99
C GLY A 273 4.78 2.00 12.63
N ILE A 274 3.86 2.03 13.60
CA ILE A 274 2.58 2.75 13.52
C ILE A 274 2.55 3.75 14.65
N PHE A 275 2.29 5.01 14.35
CA PHE A 275 2.24 6.12 15.29
C PHE A 275 0.91 6.83 15.21
N MET A 276 0.32 7.13 16.35
CA MET A 276 -0.94 7.86 16.44
C MET A 276 -1.03 8.62 17.77
N ASN A 277 -1.98 9.55 17.86
CA ASN A 277 -2.33 10.21 19.12
C ASN A 277 -3.84 10.10 19.31
N VAL A 278 -4.27 9.42 20.37
CA VAL A 278 -5.67 9.07 20.58
C VAL A 278 -6.10 9.28 22.03
N LYS A 279 -7.43 9.38 22.23
CA LYS A 279 -8.06 9.21 23.54
C LYS A 279 -8.65 7.80 23.59
N GLY A 280 -8.15 6.97 24.50
CA GLY A 280 -8.44 5.54 24.57
C GLY A 280 -9.92 5.20 24.70
N GLU A 281 -10.68 5.98 25.51
CA GLU A 281 -12.13 5.80 25.63
C GLU A 281 -12.89 5.91 24.30
N GLN A 282 -12.41 6.78 23.39
CA GLN A 282 -13.02 6.98 22.07
C GLN A 282 -12.46 6.01 21.03
N PHE A 283 -11.21 5.57 21.22
CA PHE A 283 -10.51 4.69 20.29
C PHE A 283 -10.86 3.21 20.51
N LEU A 284 -11.10 2.79 21.76
CA LEU A 284 -11.39 1.40 22.10
C LEU A 284 -12.58 0.79 21.34
N PRO A 285 -13.74 1.48 21.15
CA PRO A 285 -14.84 0.92 20.34
C PRO A 285 -14.43 0.60 18.90
N MET A 286 -13.51 1.39 18.31
CA MET A 286 -12.99 1.13 16.96
C MET A 286 -12.11 -0.12 16.93
N MET A 287 -11.29 -0.33 17.97
CA MET A 287 -10.50 -1.55 18.12
C MET A 287 -11.39 -2.78 18.31
N GLN A 288 -12.43 -2.68 19.13
CA GLN A 288 -13.36 -3.77 19.42
C GLN A 288 -14.21 -4.16 18.22
N SER A 289 -14.51 -3.25 17.30
CA SER A 289 -15.21 -3.55 16.05
C SER A 289 -14.29 -4.13 14.98
N ASN A 290 -12.97 -4.02 15.12
CA ASN A 290 -12.00 -4.49 14.12
C ASN A 290 -11.60 -5.94 14.39
N ARG A 291 -12.07 -6.87 13.54
CA ARG A 291 -11.86 -8.32 13.71
C ARG A 291 -10.38 -8.71 13.72
N SER A 292 -9.56 -8.13 12.87
CA SER A 292 -8.12 -8.43 12.80
C SER A 292 -7.40 -8.07 14.10
N LEU A 293 -7.71 -6.91 14.70
CA LEU A 293 -7.15 -6.52 15.99
C LEU A 293 -7.67 -7.39 17.12
N GLN A 294 -8.96 -7.75 17.13
CA GLN A 294 -9.51 -8.65 18.13
C GLN A 294 -8.85 -10.03 18.10
N THR A 295 -8.60 -10.56 16.90
CA THR A 295 -7.89 -11.83 16.74
C THR A 295 -6.46 -11.73 17.31
N LEU A 296 -5.75 -10.64 17.01
CA LEU A 296 -4.39 -10.40 17.53
C LEU A 296 -4.33 -10.33 19.06
N LEU A 297 -5.33 -9.72 19.70
CA LEU A 297 -5.38 -9.50 21.14
C LEU A 297 -6.00 -10.68 21.93
N MET A 298 -6.65 -11.63 21.25
CA MET A 298 -7.49 -12.67 21.87
C MET A 298 -6.74 -13.47 22.95
N GLY A 299 -5.50 -13.90 22.68
CA GLY A 299 -4.72 -14.68 23.65
C GLY A 299 -4.36 -13.87 24.90
N ILE A 300 -3.98 -12.62 24.75
CA ILE A 300 -3.57 -11.74 25.85
C ILE A 300 -4.78 -11.28 26.67
N ASN A 301 -5.91 -10.97 26.02
CA ASN A 301 -7.14 -10.52 26.66
C ASN A 301 -7.77 -11.58 27.60
N GLN A 302 -7.38 -12.85 27.50
CA GLN A 302 -7.84 -13.88 28.43
C GLN A 302 -7.23 -13.75 29.85
N ALA A 303 -6.09 -13.08 29.97
CA ALA A 303 -5.36 -12.95 31.22
C ALA A 303 -5.10 -11.50 31.65
N VAL A 304 -4.99 -10.59 30.69
CA VAL A 304 -4.71 -9.16 30.91
C VAL A 304 -5.85 -8.34 30.32
N ASP A 305 -6.50 -7.51 31.12
CA ASP A 305 -7.57 -6.62 30.64
C ASP A 305 -6.99 -5.47 29.79
N MET A 306 -6.66 -5.79 28.53
CA MET A 306 -6.14 -4.82 27.55
C MET A 306 -7.14 -3.70 27.27
N ASP A 307 -8.43 -3.95 27.38
CA ASP A 307 -9.47 -2.93 27.20
C ASP A 307 -9.37 -1.85 28.28
N ASN A 308 -9.14 -2.22 29.53
CA ASN A 308 -8.95 -1.28 30.66
C ASN A 308 -7.65 -0.48 30.49
N ILE A 309 -6.57 -1.12 30.05
CA ILE A 309 -5.32 -0.43 29.71
C ILE A 309 -5.56 0.57 28.59
N MET A 310 -6.21 0.14 27.49
CA MET A 310 -6.50 1.02 26.34
C MET A 310 -7.39 2.19 26.71
N ARG A 311 -8.42 2.03 27.55
CA ARG A 311 -9.23 3.16 28.05
C ARG A 311 -8.41 4.23 28.74
N SER A 312 -7.31 3.84 29.39
CA SER A 312 -6.44 4.77 30.11
C SER A 312 -5.51 5.58 29.22
N VAL A 313 -5.40 5.26 27.91
CA VAL A 313 -4.55 5.98 26.95
C VAL A 313 -5.10 7.41 26.75
N ASP A 314 -4.22 8.41 26.82
CA ASP A 314 -4.52 9.79 26.47
C ASP A 314 -3.27 10.50 25.96
N GLY A 315 -2.97 10.31 24.69
CA GLY A 315 -1.80 10.89 24.05
C GLY A 315 -1.24 10.06 22.91
N ASP A 316 0.07 10.23 22.69
CA ASP A 316 0.79 9.47 21.69
C ASP A 316 0.79 7.98 22.04
N MET A 317 0.65 7.16 21.01
CA MET A 317 0.78 5.72 21.03
C MET A 317 1.63 5.28 19.83
N ALA A 318 2.53 4.33 20.04
CA ALA A 318 3.34 3.72 19.00
C ALA A 318 3.29 2.19 19.12
N ILE A 319 3.19 1.52 17.97
CA ILE A 319 3.35 0.07 17.84
C ILE A 319 4.50 -0.13 16.86
N MET A 320 5.53 -0.84 17.28
CA MET A 320 6.74 -1.03 16.50
C MET A 320 7.03 -2.52 16.37
N MET A 321 7.47 -2.93 15.18
CA MET A 321 7.82 -4.30 14.84
C MET A 321 9.32 -4.36 14.56
N PRO A 322 10.15 -4.75 15.56
CA PRO A 322 11.61 -4.78 15.40
C PRO A 322 12.06 -5.78 14.34
N THR A 323 11.41 -6.95 14.28
CA THR A 323 11.76 -7.99 13.29
C THR A 323 10.50 -8.74 12.84
N LEU A 324 10.51 -9.23 11.59
CA LEU A 324 9.69 -10.36 11.15
C LEU A 324 10.53 -11.62 11.33
N GLY A 325 10.29 -12.38 12.41
CA GLY A 325 10.91 -13.69 12.60
C GLY A 325 9.93 -14.81 12.28
N ASP A 326 10.45 -15.98 11.91
CA ASP A 326 9.71 -17.09 11.31
C ASP A 326 8.62 -17.75 12.16
N ALA A 327 8.51 -17.46 13.45
CA ALA A 327 7.54 -18.12 14.32
C ALA A 327 6.77 -17.17 15.25
N SER A 328 7.27 -15.95 15.48
CA SER A 328 6.60 -14.97 16.34
C SER A 328 6.94 -13.55 15.90
N MET A 329 5.92 -12.82 15.47
CA MET A 329 6.05 -11.39 15.23
C MET A 329 6.42 -10.70 16.54
N LYS A 330 7.68 -10.21 16.64
CA LYS A 330 8.08 -9.41 17.78
C LYS A 330 7.44 -8.03 17.67
N MET A 331 6.80 -7.60 18.75
CA MET A 331 6.17 -6.29 18.83
C MET A 331 6.63 -5.58 20.10
N MET A 332 6.74 -4.26 20.01
CA MET A 332 6.86 -3.37 21.16
C MET A 332 5.84 -2.25 21.03
N MET A 333 5.27 -1.83 22.15
CA MET A 333 4.25 -0.77 22.18
C MET A 333 4.55 0.20 23.29
N ALA A 334 4.31 1.47 23.01
CA ALA A 334 4.34 2.58 23.97
C ALA A 334 3.07 3.40 23.88
N ALA A 335 2.56 3.89 25.01
CA ALA A 335 1.43 4.79 25.04
C ALA A 335 1.47 5.74 26.23
N LYS A 336 1.08 7.00 26.02
CA LYS A 336 0.87 7.95 27.14
C LYS A 336 -0.48 7.72 27.77
N LEU A 337 -0.51 7.57 29.10
CA LEU A 337 -1.72 7.32 29.86
C LEU A 337 -2.19 8.57 30.61
N ALA A 338 -3.51 8.73 30.74
CA ALA A 338 -4.13 9.67 31.68
C ALA A 338 -3.94 9.20 33.13
N HIS A 339 -4.07 7.89 33.35
CA HIS A 339 -3.94 7.26 34.65
C HIS A 339 -3.51 5.80 34.51
N SER A 340 -3.11 5.18 35.64
CA SER A 340 -2.70 3.77 35.73
C SER A 340 -3.53 2.99 36.74
N LYS A 341 -4.84 3.29 36.84
CA LYS A 341 -5.73 2.65 37.83
C LYS A 341 -5.84 1.14 37.66
N TRP A 342 -5.67 0.63 36.43
CA TRP A 342 -5.65 -0.80 36.14
C TRP A 342 -4.55 -1.59 36.88
N LEU A 343 -3.53 -0.91 37.44
CA LEU A 343 -2.53 -1.56 38.30
C LEU A 343 -3.18 -2.21 39.53
N GLY A 344 -4.29 -1.66 40.01
CA GLY A 344 -5.05 -2.25 41.11
C GLY A 344 -5.69 -3.59 40.79
N ASP A 345 -5.86 -3.93 39.51
CA ASP A 345 -6.48 -5.16 39.05
C ASP A 345 -5.46 -6.28 38.79
N VAL A 346 -4.16 -5.97 38.80
CA VAL A 346 -3.10 -6.91 38.41
C VAL A 346 -3.03 -8.14 39.33
N ASP A 347 -3.25 -7.97 40.64
CA ASP A 347 -3.25 -9.11 41.56
C ASP A 347 -4.44 -10.03 41.32
N TYR A 348 -5.58 -9.50 40.93
CA TYR A 348 -6.71 -10.30 40.43
C TYR A 348 -6.34 -11.03 39.13
N TRP A 349 -5.70 -10.37 38.14
CA TRP A 349 -5.26 -11.03 36.92
C TRP A 349 -4.29 -12.17 37.18
N LYS A 350 -3.36 -12.04 38.15
CA LYS A 350 -2.44 -13.12 38.55
C LYS A 350 -3.18 -14.36 39.05
N THR A 351 -4.25 -14.15 39.83
CA THR A 351 -5.00 -15.25 40.43
C THR A 351 -6.02 -15.86 39.48
N SER A 352 -6.47 -15.13 38.46
CA SER A 352 -7.48 -15.56 37.49
C SER A 352 -6.91 -16.02 36.15
N CYS A 353 -5.59 -16.19 36.04
CA CYS A 353 -4.95 -16.72 34.83
C CYS A 353 -5.55 -18.06 34.40
N PRO A 354 -5.74 -18.29 33.08
CA PRO A 354 -6.11 -19.62 32.57
C PRO A 354 -5.11 -20.70 32.97
N PRO A 355 -5.56 -21.99 33.05
CA PRO A 355 -4.65 -23.09 33.34
C PRO A 355 -3.44 -23.11 32.39
N GLY A 356 -2.23 -23.21 32.95
CA GLY A 356 -0.98 -23.23 32.22
C GLY A 356 -0.40 -21.83 31.92
N ALA A 357 -1.17 -20.77 32.16
CA ALA A 357 -0.70 -19.40 32.05
C ALA A 357 -0.33 -18.80 33.41
N LYS A 358 0.53 -17.78 33.41
CA LYS A 358 0.89 -17.03 34.61
C LYS A 358 1.19 -15.58 34.30
N ILE A 359 0.93 -14.73 35.31
CA ILE A 359 1.46 -13.34 35.35
C ILE A 359 2.41 -13.24 36.54
N ALA A 360 3.59 -12.70 36.35
CA ALA A 360 4.57 -12.47 37.40
C ALA A 360 5.19 -11.09 37.30
N ASN A 361 5.77 -10.60 38.39
CA ASN A 361 6.48 -9.34 38.41
C ASN A 361 7.88 -9.51 37.81
N TRP A 362 8.37 -8.51 37.08
CA TRP A 362 9.78 -8.40 36.66
C TRP A 362 10.41 -7.05 36.99
N GLY A 363 9.61 -6.12 37.55
CA GLY A 363 10.09 -4.82 37.99
C GLY A 363 9.01 -4.02 38.72
N LYS A 364 9.31 -2.77 39.08
CA LYS A 364 8.34 -1.84 39.67
C LYS A 364 7.24 -1.55 38.63
N ASN A 365 5.99 -1.85 38.97
CA ASN A 365 4.85 -1.70 38.06
C ASN A 365 5.06 -2.36 36.69
N ALA A 366 5.82 -3.46 36.68
CA ALA A 366 6.20 -4.19 35.48
C ALA A 366 5.95 -5.69 35.67
N TYR A 367 5.27 -6.28 34.69
CA TYR A 367 4.73 -7.62 34.73
C TYR A 367 5.02 -8.35 33.44
N PHE A 368 5.05 -9.69 33.48
CA PHE A 368 5.04 -10.49 32.27
C PHE A 368 3.97 -11.58 32.35
N TYR A 369 3.29 -11.76 31.25
CA TYR A 369 2.38 -12.87 31.01
C TYR A 369 3.07 -13.94 30.17
N THR A 370 2.84 -15.20 30.46
CA THR A 370 3.19 -16.31 29.55
C THR A 370 2.22 -17.48 29.73
N ASP A 371 1.91 -18.15 28.61
CA ASP A 371 1.16 -19.41 28.53
C ASP A 371 2.04 -20.58 28.04
N GLY A 372 3.37 -20.38 28.02
CA GLY A 372 4.35 -21.31 27.49
C GLY A 372 4.59 -21.23 25.98
N LYS A 373 3.70 -20.57 25.23
CA LYS A 373 3.83 -20.31 23.78
C LYS A 373 4.03 -18.83 23.49
N THR A 374 3.27 -18.00 24.16
CA THR A 374 3.30 -16.54 24.03
C THR A 374 3.89 -15.94 25.29
N SER A 375 4.72 -14.92 25.15
CA SER A 375 5.18 -14.07 26.24
C SER A 375 4.86 -12.63 25.94
N PHE A 376 4.37 -11.90 26.95
CA PHE A 376 3.98 -10.51 26.83
C PHE A 376 4.45 -9.75 28.08
N TYR A 377 5.45 -8.91 27.90
CA TYR A 377 6.00 -8.05 28.94
C TYR A 377 5.30 -6.70 28.88
N PHE A 378 4.83 -6.19 30.02
CA PHE A 378 4.12 -4.92 30.07
C PHE A 378 4.31 -4.23 31.42
N GLY A 379 4.07 -2.92 31.42
CA GLY A 379 4.17 -2.12 32.63
C GLY A 379 3.87 -0.66 32.39
N VAL A 380 4.07 0.14 33.46
CA VAL A 380 3.89 1.58 33.40
C VAL A 380 4.97 2.29 34.21
N THR A 381 5.52 3.35 33.64
CA THR A 381 6.49 4.22 34.31
C THR A 381 5.82 5.15 35.33
N ASP A 382 6.61 5.74 36.21
CA ASP A 382 6.09 6.71 37.23
C ASP A 382 5.43 7.94 36.59
N ASP A 383 5.87 8.33 35.36
CA ASP A 383 5.28 9.43 34.57
C ASP A 383 4.16 8.97 33.65
N LYS A 384 3.57 7.79 33.92
CA LYS A 384 2.40 7.24 33.22
C LYS A 384 2.63 6.96 31.73
N GLN A 385 3.74 6.35 31.40
CA GLN A 385 3.96 5.79 30.08
C GLN A 385 3.78 4.27 30.13
N PHE A 386 2.78 3.75 29.42
CA PHE A 386 2.64 2.31 29.20
C PHE A 386 3.72 1.83 28.26
N PHE A 387 4.29 0.70 28.57
CA PHE A 387 5.22 -0.01 27.71
C PHE A 387 4.88 -1.48 27.63
N SER A 388 5.11 -2.09 26.49
CA SER A 388 5.02 -3.54 26.34
C SER A 388 5.97 -4.05 25.25
N GLY A 389 6.24 -5.36 25.30
CA GLY A 389 7.07 -6.03 24.32
C GLY A 389 6.91 -7.55 24.35
N SER A 390 7.31 -8.21 23.27
CA SER A 390 7.34 -9.67 23.18
C SER A 390 8.46 -10.29 24.01
N ASP A 391 9.43 -9.49 24.43
CA ASP A 391 10.50 -9.85 25.35
C ASP A 391 10.83 -8.65 26.25
N GLU A 392 11.64 -8.90 27.30
CA GLU A 392 11.99 -7.89 28.30
C GLU A 392 12.67 -6.66 27.71
N LEU A 393 13.62 -6.86 26.79
CA LEU A 393 14.37 -5.77 26.18
C LEU A 393 13.45 -4.90 25.32
N SER A 394 12.62 -5.51 24.48
CA SER A 394 11.64 -4.79 23.65
C SER A 394 10.71 -3.95 24.53
N ALA A 395 10.21 -4.49 25.64
CA ALA A 395 9.36 -3.75 26.57
C ALA A 395 10.11 -2.56 27.20
N GLN A 396 11.34 -2.75 27.68
CA GLN A 396 12.13 -1.68 28.30
C GLN A 396 12.44 -0.55 27.33
N TYR A 397 12.69 -0.87 26.06
CA TYR A 397 13.06 0.13 25.05
C TYR A 397 11.86 0.82 24.41
N ALA A 398 10.64 0.30 24.59
CA ALA A 398 9.44 0.89 23.96
C ALA A 398 9.23 2.38 24.28
N VAL A 399 9.58 2.82 25.50
CA VAL A 399 9.43 4.21 25.98
C VAL A 399 10.76 4.98 26.08
N LYS A 400 11.87 4.39 25.64
CA LYS A 400 13.19 5.02 25.61
C LYS A 400 13.58 5.35 24.17
N SER A 401 14.34 6.41 24.00
CA SER A 401 14.97 6.66 22.70
C SER A 401 15.92 5.52 22.35
N SER A 402 15.82 5.02 21.12
CA SER A 402 16.79 4.05 20.60
C SER A 402 18.19 4.67 20.51
N ASN A 403 19.22 3.86 20.69
CA ASN A 403 20.61 4.29 20.42
C ASN A 403 20.84 4.59 18.94
N HIS A 404 20.07 3.94 18.07
CA HIS A 404 20.04 4.14 16.62
C HIS A 404 18.59 4.31 16.18
N PRO A 405 17.97 5.50 16.36
CA PRO A 405 16.60 5.75 16.01
C PRO A 405 16.44 5.84 14.47
N ILE A 406 15.22 5.70 13.98
CA ILE A 406 14.88 5.99 12.58
C ILE A 406 15.38 7.36 12.16
N ASP A 407 15.66 7.52 10.85
CA ASP A 407 16.20 8.76 10.27
C ASP A 407 15.38 9.99 10.70
N ALA A 408 16.09 11.09 10.99
CA ALA A 408 15.49 12.36 11.41
C ALA A 408 14.48 12.93 10.38
N LYS A 409 14.67 12.62 9.08
CA LYS A 409 13.75 13.01 8.02
C LYS A 409 12.42 12.28 8.17
N ILE A 410 12.46 10.97 8.45
CA ILE A 410 11.26 10.15 8.72
C ILE A 410 10.56 10.65 10.00
N GLN A 411 11.33 10.94 11.06
CA GLN A 411 10.76 11.49 12.31
C GLN A 411 9.95 12.78 12.04
N LYS A 412 10.47 13.68 11.18
CA LYS A 412 9.77 14.92 10.80
C LYS A 412 8.50 14.69 10.00
N LEU A 413 8.43 13.62 9.21
CA LEU A 413 7.22 13.26 8.46
C LEU A 413 6.10 12.73 9.37
N ILE A 414 6.44 12.18 10.54
CA ILE A 414 5.50 11.60 11.50
C ILE A 414 4.87 12.67 12.41
N VAL A 415 5.72 13.55 12.95
CA VAL A 415 5.26 14.55 13.95
C VAL A 415 4.26 15.51 13.34
N GLY A 416 3.16 15.75 14.06
CA GLY A 416 2.05 16.60 13.62
C GLY A 416 0.99 15.87 12.78
N GLN A 417 1.27 14.66 12.28
CA GLN A 417 0.28 13.84 11.59
C GLN A 417 -0.72 13.21 12.57
N LYS A 418 -1.89 12.80 12.10
CA LYS A 418 -2.88 12.12 12.94
C LYS A 418 -2.61 10.62 13.07
N LEU A 419 -2.17 10.01 11.98
CA LEU A 419 -1.70 8.64 11.88
C LEU A 419 -0.50 8.63 10.94
N ALA A 420 0.54 7.90 11.31
CA ALA A 420 1.67 7.64 10.44
C ALA A 420 2.08 6.16 10.53
N MET A 421 2.46 5.59 9.40
CA MET A 421 3.02 4.24 9.28
C MET A 421 4.35 4.33 8.57
N VAL A 422 5.34 3.60 9.07
CA VAL A 422 6.67 3.50 8.49
C VAL A 422 6.96 2.05 8.18
N ILE A 423 7.46 1.76 6.98
CA ILE A 423 7.95 0.44 6.57
C ILE A 423 9.38 0.62 6.09
N ASN A 424 10.30 -0.17 6.63
CA ASN A 424 11.71 -0.19 6.22
C ASN A 424 11.92 -1.27 5.17
N LEU A 425 12.15 -0.86 3.92
CA LEU A 425 12.31 -1.76 2.79
C LEU A 425 13.67 -2.47 2.78
N ALA A 426 14.73 -1.85 3.32
CA ALA A 426 16.07 -2.44 3.38
C ALA A 426 16.12 -3.72 4.23
N LYS A 427 15.19 -3.89 5.17
CA LYS A 427 15.06 -5.09 6.01
C LYS A 427 14.12 -6.13 5.42
N SER A 428 13.18 -5.71 4.59
CA SER A 428 12.27 -6.61 3.88
C SER A 428 12.99 -7.47 2.83
N SER A 429 14.11 -6.99 2.26
CA SER A 429 14.89 -7.68 1.23
C SER A 429 15.90 -8.71 1.76
N ASN A 430 16.16 -8.75 3.07
CA ASN A 430 17.14 -9.65 3.69
C ASN A 430 16.51 -10.93 4.29
N GLY A 431 15.27 -11.24 3.97
CA GLY A 431 14.61 -12.51 4.33
C GLY A 431 15.29 -13.70 3.66
N ASP A 432 15.43 -14.80 4.40
CA ASP A 432 16.15 -16.03 4.04
C ASP A 432 15.47 -16.91 2.96
N GLY A 433 14.79 -16.34 2.01
CA GLY A 433 14.24 -17.10 0.86
C GLY A 433 13.04 -17.99 1.17
N SER A 434 12.42 -17.90 2.33
CA SER A 434 11.18 -18.63 2.66
C SER A 434 9.93 -17.86 2.20
N GLY A 435 9.66 -17.84 0.93
CA GLY A 435 8.38 -17.70 0.19
C GLY A 435 7.23 -16.80 0.70
N LYS A 436 7.35 -16.06 1.79
CA LYS A 436 6.26 -15.26 2.38
C LYS A 436 6.44 -13.74 2.37
N ASP A 437 7.62 -13.26 2.01
CA ASP A 437 7.90 -11.81 1.85
C ASP A 437 7.83 -11.34 0.39
N ASP A 438 7.28 -12.18 -0.51
CA ASP A 438 7.27 -11.93 -1.96
C ASP A 438 6.48 -10.67 -2.37
N ALA A 439 5.44 -10.28 -1.64
CA ALA A 439 4.62 -9.13 -2.03
C ALA A 439 5.39 -7.80 -1.91
N ILE A 440 6.13 -7.59 -0.82
CA ILE A 440 6.91 -6.34 -0.63
C ILE A 440 8.10 -6.33 -1.58
N SER A 441 8.81 -7.45 -1.74
CA SER A 441 9.92 -7.57 -2.68
C SER A 441 9.46 -7.43 -4.13
N THR A 442 8.31 -7.97 -4.47
CA THR A 442 7.70 -7.85 -5.80
C THR A 442 7.31 -6.40 -6.10
N VAL A 443 6.58 -5.75 -5.18
CA VAL A 443 6.22 -4.33 -5.32
C VAL A 443 7.47 -3.44 -5.36
N THR A 444 8.46 -3.69 -4.50
CA THR A 444 9.74 -2.96 -4.53
C THR A 444 10.47 -3.18 -5.84
N GLY A 445 10.48 -4.41 -6.36
CA GLY A 445 11.06 -4.75 -7.67
C GLY A 445 10.39 -4.03 -8.83
N LEU A 446 9.08 -3.82 -8.78
CA LEU A 446 8.34 -3.01 -9.76
C LEU A 446 8.60 -1.51 -9.61
N LEU A 447 8.79 -1.02 -8.38
CA LEU A 447 8.97 0.40 -8.10
C LEU A 447 10.44 0.83 -8.26
N THR A 448 11.42 -0.05 -8.02
CA THR A 448 12.85 0.28 -8.11
C THR A 448 13.27 0.83 -9.48
N PRO A 449 12.84 0.28 -10.62
CA PRO A 449 13.14 0.86 -11.92
C PRO A 449 12.59 2.28 -12.11
N ILE A 450 11.44 2.55 -11.48
CA ILE A 450 10.75 3.86 -11.59
C ILE A 450 11.38 4.89 -10.64
N PHE A 451 11.72 4.49 -9.40
CA PHE A 451 12.03 5.41 -8.31
C PHE A 451 13.47 5.31 -7.80
N GLY A 452 14.27 4.40 -8.34
CA GLY A 452 15.59 4.09 -7.79
C GLY A 452 15.50 3.28 -6.49
N ASN A 453 16.58 3.22 -5.74
CA ASN A 453 16.65 2.47 -4.48
C ASN A 453 15.79 3.14 -3.41
N LEU A 454 14.62 2.58 -3.15
CA LEU A 454 13.78 2.96 -2.02
C LEU A 454 14.30 2.31 -0.73
N THR A 455 14.45 3.10 0.32
CA THR A 455 14.85 2.61 1.64
C THR A 455 13.68 2.45 2.59
N SER A 456 12.66 3.29 2.44
CA SER A 456 11.51 3.31 3.35
C SER A 456 10.24 3.77 2.64
N VAL A 457 9.10 3.33 3.17
CA VAL A 457 7.78 3.87 2.85
C VAL A 457 7.23 4.56 4.09
N VAL A 458 6.73 5.77 3.94
CA VAL A 458 6.06 6.52 5.01
C VAL A 458 4.66 6.89 4.54
N TYR A 459 3.65 6.27 5.14
CA TYR A 459 2.25 6.64 4.95
C TYR A 459 1.82 7.62 6.05
N THR A 460 1.10 8.68 5.66
CA THR A 460 0.49 9.63 6.58
C THR A 460 -0.98 9.85 6.21
N LEU A 461 -1.83 9.95 7.24
CA LEU A 461 -3.25 10.19 7.05
C LEU A 461 -3.49 11.65 6.72
N LYS A 462 -4.07 11.91 5.54
CA LYS A 462 -4.57 13.22 5.13
C LYS A 462 -5.93 13.44 5.76
N VAL A 463 -6.11 14.53 6.47
CA VAL A 463 -7.41 14.94 6.98
C VAL A 463 -7.91 16.08 6.11
N LYS A 464 -9.14 15.96 5.62
CA LYS A 464 -9.82 17.08 4.95
C LYS A 464 -9.91 18.24 5.98
N GLY A 465 -9.30 19.38 5.62
CA GLY A 465 -9.41 20.61 6.39
C GLY A 465 -10.83 21.16 6.36
#